data_7619bc956fd0930f196230bdfd2212c3
#
_entry.id   7619bc956fd0930f196230bdfd2212c3
#
_cell.length_a   1.000
_cell.length_b   1.000
_cell.length_c   1.000
_cell.angle_alpha   90.00
_cell.angle_beta   90.00
_cell.angle_gamma   90.00
#
_symmetry.space_group_name_H-M   'P 1'
#
loop_
_entity.id
_entity.type
_entity.pdbx_description
1 polymer ?
#
loop_
_entity_poly.entity_id
_entity_poly.type
_entity_poly.pdbx_seq_one_letter_code
_entity_poly.pdbx_strand_id
1 'polypeptide(L)'
;GLSGAGKSTLLRSVNRLHDITSGDITIEGKSITKAKGKELLMMRRNIGMIFQHFNLVKRSTVLRNVLSGRVGYHPTWKMVLGLFPKEDKIKAMDALERVNILDKYDQRSDELSGGQQQRISIARALAQEPAIILADEPVASLDPLTTKQVMDDLKKINEELGITILINLHFVDLALEYG
;
A
#
# COMPACT_ATOMS: atom_id res chain seq x y z
N GLY A 1 -16.48 10.69 8.46
CA GLY A 1 -16.37 11.33 9.78
C GLY A 1 -15.57 12.62 9.74
N LEU A 2 -15.68 13.48 10.74
CA LEU A 2 -14.98 14.76 10.83
C LEU A 2 -13.46 14.57 10.81
N SER A 3 -12.71 15.60 10.37
CA SER A 3 -11.25 15.64 10.51
C SER A 3 -10.86 15.51 12.00
N GLY A 4 -9.79 14.78 12.30
CA GLY A 4 -9.38 14.55 13.69
C GLY A 4 -10.13 13.45 14.46
N ALA A 5 -11.10 12.77 13.85
CA ALA A 5 -11.88 11.70 14.50
C ALA A 5 -11.10 10.38 14.75
N GLY A 6 -9.76 10.37 14.61
CA GLY A 6 -8.92 9.21 14.87
C GLY A 6 -8.89 8.13 13.79
N LYS A 7 -9.48 8.36 12.59
CA LYS A 7 -9.53 7.38 11.51
C LYS A 7 -8.14 6.87 11.08
N SER A 8 -7.21 7.80 10.80
CA SER A 8 -5.83 7.46 10.44
C SER A 8 -5.09 6.77 11.59
N THR A 9 -5.37 7.16 12.84
CA THR A 9 -4.80 6.51 14.03
C THR A 9 -5.26 5.06 14.12
N LEU A 10 -6.57 4.80 13.95
CA LEU A 10 -7.12 3.45 13.91
C LEU A 10 -6.47 2.61 12.81
N LEU A 11 -6.42 3.13 11.59
CA LEU A 11 -5.86 2.42 10.44
C LEU A 11 -4.37 2.10 10.65
N ARG A 12 -3.59 3.04 11.18
CA ARG A 12 -2.17 2.83 11.51
C ARG A 12 -1.97 1.89 12.71
N SER A 13 -2.95 1.78 13.60
CA SER A 13 -2.91 0.80 14.68
C SER A 13 -3.09 -0.63 14.17
N VAL A 14 -3.86 -0.83 13.10
CA VAL A 14 -4.02 -2.15 12.46
C VAL A 14 -2.68 -2.70 11.96
N ASN A 15 -1.79 -1.86 11.44
CA ASN A 15 -0.41 -2.25 11.06
C ASN A 15 0.60 -2.07 12.22
N ARG A 16 0.09 -1.72 13.42
CA ARG A 16 0.90 -1.44 14.60
C ARG A 16 2.03 -0.41 14.35
N LEU A 17 1.74 0.60 13.53
CA LEU A 17 2.55 1.81 13.42
C LEU A 17 2.30 2.73 14.63
N HIS A 18 1.13 2.60 15.28
CA HIS A 18 0.78 3.15 16.58
C HIS A 18 0.35 2.00 17.49
N ASP A 19 0.87 1.99 18.73
CA ASP A 19 0.43 1.04 19.73
C ASP A 19 -0.97 1.45 20.25
N ILE A 20 -1.80 0.46 20.55
CA ILE A 20 -3.13 0.68 21.13
C ILE A 20 -3.05 0.70 22.66
N THR A 21 -3.92 1.49 23.28
CA THR A 21 -3.98 1.61 24.76
C THR A 21 -4.63 0.38 25.41
N SER A 22 -5.63 -0.21 24.76
CA SER A 22 -6.37 -1.38 25.24
C SER A 22 -7.03 -2.14 24.09
N GLY A 23 -7.41 -3.39 24.33
CA GLY A 23 -8.03 -4.26 23.34
C GLY A 23 -7.01 -5.13 22.60
N ASP A 24 -7.45 -5.77 21.54
CA ASP A 24 -6.61 -6.62 20.68
C ASP A 24 -7.02 -6.48 19.22
N ILE A 25 -6.06 -6.50 18.33
CA ILE A 25 -6.27 -6.50 16.87
C ILE A 25 -5.79 -7.84 16.34
N THR A 26 -6.69 -8.57 15.70
CA THR A 26 -6.39 -9.89 15.11
C THR A 26 -6.53 -9.82 13.60
N ILE A 27 -5.57 -10.44 12.90
CA ILE A 27 -5.57 -10.58 11.45
C ILE A 27 -5.38 -12.07 11.17
N GLU A 28 -6.29 -12.68 10.42
CA GLU A 28 -6.28 -14.12 10.16
C GLU A 28 -6.14 -14.98 11.44
N GLY A 29 -6.84 -14.58 12.51
CA GLY A 29 -6.83 -15.27 13.80
C GLY A 29 -5.57 -15.05 14.65
N LYS A 30 -4.60 -14.26 14.20
CA LYS A 30 -3.37 -13.95 14.94
C LYS A 30 -3.39 -12.51 15.48
N SER A 31 -3.01 -12.35 16.75
CA SER A 31 -2.93 -11.02 17.39
C SER A 31 -1.70 -10.27 16.94
N ILE A 32 -1.89 -9.18 16.18
CA ILE A 32 -0.79 -8.28 15.84
C ILE A 32 -0.35 -7.44 17.04
N THR A 33 -1.26 -7.18 17.97
CA THR A 33 -0.99 -6.42 19.19
C THR A 33 0.05 -7.11 20.08
N LYS A 34 -0.01 -8.43 20.17
CA LYS A 34 0.88 -9.25 21.01
C LYS A 34 2.14 -9.70 20.28
N ALA A 35 2.15 -9.69 18.94
CA ALA A 35 3.27 -10.14 18.13
C ALA A 35 4.53 -9.31 18.38
N LYS A 36 5.72 -9.95 18.36
CA LYS A 36 7.02 -9.27 18.55
C LYS A 36 8.06 -9.81 17.57
N GLY A 37 9.10 -9.01 17.33
CA GLY A 37 10.25 -9.42 16.54
C GLY A 37 9.90 -9.98 15.17
N LYS A 38 10.31 -11.20 14.88
CA LYS A 38 10.09 -11.87 13.59
C LYS A 38 8.60 -12.11 13.29
N GLU A 39 7.80 -12.43 14.30
CA GLU A 39 6.36 -12.65 14.14
C GLU A 39 5.66 -11.39 13.66
N LEU A 40 5.92 -10.24 14.30
CA LEU A 40 5.38 -8.96 13.86
C LEU A 40 5.82 -8.61 12.44
N LEU A 41 7.08 -8.87 12.09
CA LEU A 41 7.58 -8.66 10.73
C LEU A 41 6.82 -9.52 9.71
N MET A 42 6.58 -10.80 10.02
CA MET A 42 5.83 -11.70 9.16
C MET A 42 4.37 -11.26 9.00
N MET A 43 3.72 -10.82 10.08
CA MET A 43 2.35 -10.30 10.01
C MET A 43 2.28 -9.03 9.15
N ARG A 44 3.24 -8.11 9.30
CA ARG A 44 3.32 -6.89 8.47
C ARG A 44 3.57 -7.16 6.99
N ARG A 45 4.15 -8.29 6.61
CA ARG A 45 4.26 -8.69 5.19
C ARG A 45 2.90 -8.92 4.56
N ASN A 46 1.92 -9.41 5.35
CA ASN A 46 0.56 -9.66 4.89
C ASN A 46 -0.31 -8.40 4.87
N ILE A 47 0.25 -7.24 5.26
CA ILE A 47 -0.47 -5.96 5.33
C ILE A 47 0.18 -4.97 4.37
N GLY A 48 -0.46 -4.67 3.26
CA GLY A 48 -0.07 -3.57 2.37
C GLY A 48 -0.49 -2.23 2.97
N MET A 49 0.31 -1.18 2.78
CA MET A 49 -0.04 0.17 3.26
C MET A 49 0.09 1.18 2.14
N ILE A 50 -1.00 1.92 1.90
CA ILE A 50 -1.08 3.03 0.96
C ILE A 50 -1.25 4.31 1.80
N PHE A 51 -0.38 5.28 1.60
CA PHE A 51 -0.35 6.53 2.36
C PHE A 51 -0.87 7.70 1.54
N GLN A 52 -1.37 8.72 2.21
CA GLN A 52 -1.83 9.97 1.61
C GLN A 52 -0.74 10.68 0.76
N HIS A 53 0.50 10.68 1.22
CA HIS A 53 1.64 11.35 0.58
C HIS A 53 2.51 10.40 -0.25
N PHE A 54 1.97 9.35 -0.85
CA PHE A 54 2.62 8.34 -1.69
C PHE A 54 3.85 7.66 -1.07
N ASN A 55 4.67 8.39 -0.30
CA ASN A 55 5.91 7.94 0.35
C ASN A 55 6.87 7.23 -0.61
N LEU A 56 7.05 7.80 -1.80
CA LEU A 56 7.99 7.31 -2.80
C LEU A 56 9.38 7.91 -2.62
N VAL A 57 10.40 7.14 -2.96
CA VAL A 57 11.75 7.64 -3.08
C VAL A 57 11.85 8.42 -4.38
N LYS A 58 11.80 9.75 -4.30
CA LYS A 58 11.63 10.68 -5.43
C LYS A 58 12.62 10.46 -6.58
N ARG A 59 13.92 10.37 -6.27
CA ARG A 59 14.99 10.21 -7.27
C ARG A 59 15.24 8.76 -7.69
N SER A 60 14.33 7.86 -7.35
CA SER A 60 14.40 6.45 -7.70
C SER A 60 13.43 6.12 -8.82
N THR A 61 13.69 5.06 -9.57
CA THR A 61 12.77 4.59 -10.61
C THR A 61 11.49 4.03 -10.01
N VAL A 62 10.44 4.00 -10.83
CA VAL A 62 9.15 3.38 -10.52
C VAL A 62 9.35 1.93 -10.04
N LEU A 63 10.08 1.12 -10.82
CA LEU A 63 10.34 -0.28 -10.47
C LEU A 63 11.06 -0.42 -9.11
N ARG A 64 12.05 0.42 -8.80
CA ARG A 64 12.73 0.37 -7.50
C ARG A 64 11.81 0.74 -6.34
N ASN A 65 10.90 1.70 -6.55
CA ASN A 65 9.89 2.03 -5.55
C ASN A 65 8.95 0.85 -5.28
N VAL A 66 8.50 0.14 -6.32
CA VAL A 66 7.64 -1.04 -6.16
C VAL A 66 8.40 -2.19 -5.49
N LEU A 67 9.64 -2.46 -5.92
CA LEU A 67 10.51 -3.46 -5.29
C LEU A 67 10.78 -3.20 -3.80
N SER A 68 10.67 -1.95 -3.34
CA SER A 68 10.77 -1.67 -1.89
C SER A 68 9.68 -2.36 -1.06
N GLY A 69 8.55 -2.73 -1.64
CA GLY A 69 7.54 -3.57 -1.01
C GLY A 69 8.05 -4.99 -0.68
N ARG A 70 9.07 -5.48 -1.39
CA ARG A 70 9.67 -6.81 -1.18
C ARG A 70 10.80 -6.84 -0.13
N VAL A 71 11.20 -5.70 0.40
CA VAL A 71 12.34 -5.59 1.35
C VAL A 71 12.17 -6.50 2.56
N GLY A 72 10.96 -6.66 3.07
CA GLY A 72 10.67 -7.53 4.22
C GLY A 72 10.95 -9.03 4.00
N TYR A 73 11.14 -9.48 2.76
CA TYR A 73 11.31 -10.89 2.40
C TYR A 73 12.79 -11.33 2.34
N HIS A 74 13.71 -10.39 2.36
CA HIS A 74 15.13 -10.64 2.13
C HIS A 74 16.01 -10.03 3.23
N PRO A 75 17.26 -10.51 3.38
CA PRO A 75 18.23 -9.90 4.27
C PRO A 75 18.51 -8.44 3.90
N THR A 76 18.52 -7.55 4.89
CA THR A 76 18.64 -6.09 4.71
C THR A 76 19.85 -5.69 3.84
N TRP A 77 20.99 -6.35 3.99
CA TRP A 77 22.21 -6.03 3.22
C TRP A 77 22.04 -6.23 1.71
N LYS A 78 21.30 -7.27 1.28
CA LYS A 78 21.00 -7.49 -0.15
C LYS A 78 20.14 -6.36 -0.70
N MET A 79 19.17 -5.89 0.10
CA MET A 79 18.25 -4.83 -0.30
C MET A 79 18.95 -3.47 -0.41
N VAL A 80 19.86 -3.17 0.51
CA VAL A 80 20.71 -1.96 0.46
C VAL A 80 21.52 -1.92 -0.83
N LEU A 81 22.05 -3.08 -1.27
CA LEU A 81 22.78 -3.21 -2.53
C LEU A 81 21.88 -3.29 -3.78
N GLY A 82 20.55 -3.24 -3.63
CA GLY A 82 19.60 -3.34 -4.74
C GLY A 82 19.55 -4.72 -5.40
N LEU A 83 19.99 -5.77 -4.69
CA LEU A 83 20.05 -7.14 -5.19
C LEU A 83 18.71 -7.85 -5.01
N PHE A 84 17.75 -7.54 -5.88
CA PHE A 84 16.46 -8.20 -5.91
C PHE A 84 16.50 -9.45 -6.82
N PRO A 85 15.95 -10.60 -6.35
CA PRO A 85 15.78 -11.79 -7.18
C PRO A 85 14.92 -11.50 -8.43
N LYS A 86 15.11 -12.32 -9.47
CA LYS A 86 14.32 -12.20 -10.71
C LYS A 86 12.82 -12.34 -10.43
N GLU A 87 12.44 -13.22 -9.52
CA GLU A 87 11.06 -13.46 -9.11
C GLU A 87 10.40 -12.19 -8.54
N ASP A 88 11.10 -11.45 -7.66
CA ASP A 88 10.58 -10.20 -7.12
C ASP A 88 10.41 -9.13 -8.20
N LYS A 89 11.30 -9.09 -9.19
CA LYS A 89 11.17 -8.18 -10.33
C LYS A 89 9.93 -8.52 -11.17
N ILE A 90 9.64 -9.80 -11.39
CA ILE A 90 8.41 -10.23 -12.08
C ILE A 90 7.19 -9.77 -11.27
N LYS A 91 7.12 -10.05 -9.97
CA LYS A 91 6.01 -9.61 -9.12
C LYS A 91 5.82 -8.10 -9.11
N ALA A 92 6.91 -7.33 -9.12
CA ALA A 92 6.85 -5.88 -9.21
C ALA A 92 6.32 -5.39 -10.57
N MET A 93 6.70 -6.05 -11.68
CA MET A 93 6.19 -5.74 -13.01
C MET A 93 4.71 -6.09 -13.13
N ASP A 94 4.28 -7.25 -12.64
CA ASP A 94 2.87 -7.66 -12.60
C ASP A 94 2.02 -6.67 -11.77
N ALA A 95 2.55 -6.21 -10.64
CA ALA A 95 1.88 -5.20 -9.83
C ALA A 95 1.73 -3.85 -10.57
N LEU A 96 2.74 -3.43 -11.35
CA LEU A 96 2.68 -2.23 -12.19
C LEU A 96 1.68 -2.36 -13.33
N GLU A 97 1.59 -3.54 -13.94
CA GLU A 97 0.63 -3.83 -14.99
C GLU A 97 -0.82 -3.71 -14.49
N ARG A 98 -1.10 -4.27 -13.29
CA ARG A 98 -2.44 -4.21 -12.68
C ARG A 98 -2.96 -2.81 -12.43
N VAL A 99 -2.08 -1.85 -12.20
CA VAL A 99 -2.44 -0.43 -12.02
C VAL A 99 -2.16 0.41 -13.26
N ASN A 100 -1.98 -0.21 -14.43
CA ASN A 100 -1.81 0.46 -15.74
C ASN A 100 -0.69 1.51 -15.77
N ILE A 101 0.50 1.18 -15.22
CA ILE A 101 1.67 2.07 -15.23
C ILE A 101 2.98 1.34 -15.55
N LEU A 102 2.89 0.14 -16.10
CA LEU A 102 4.06 -0.68 -16.46
C LEU A 102 4.99 0.04 -17.46
N ASP A 103 4.44 0.81 -18.40
CA ASP A 103 5.18 1.58 -19.40
C ASP A 103 6.14 2.63 -18.81
N LYS A 104 6.00 2.95 -17.51
CA LYS A 104 6.83 3.93 -16.79
C LYS A 104 7.85 3.29 -15.84
N TYR A 105 8.06 1.97 -15.89
CA TYR A 105 8.84 1.22 -14.89
C TYR A 105 10.26 1.73 -14.62
N ASP A 106 10.92 2.30 -15.64
CA ASP A 106 12.29 2.83 -15.58
C ASP A 106 12.36 4.35 -15.37
N GLN A 107 11.22 5.06 -15.43
CA GLN A 107 11.15 6.49 -15.19
C GLN A 107 11.32 6.83 -13.71
N ARG A 108 11.78 8.05 -13.42
CA ARG A 108 11.88 8.56 -12.05
C ARG A 108 10.49 8.90 -11.52
N SER A 109 10.24 8.52 -10.25
CA SER A 109 8.93 8.74 -9.63
C SER A 109 8.57 10.21 -9.43
N ASP A 110 9.55 11.10 -9.29
CA ASP A 110 9.32 12.54 -9.11
C ASP A 110 8.99 13.28 -10.41
N GLU A 111 9.11 12.63 -11.57
CA GLU A 111 8.74 13.17 -12.88
C GLU A 111 7.29 12.85 -13.28
N LEU A 112 6.57 12.10 -12.44
CA LEU A 112 5.24 11.59 -12.72
C LEU A 112 4.14 12.42 -12.02
N SER A 113 2.93 12.41 -12.61
CA SER A 113 1.77 13.07 -12.01
C SER A 113 1.38 12.47 -10.66
N GLY A 114 0.59 13.20 -9.84
CA GLY A 114 0.12 12.71 -8.54
C GLY A 114 -0.65 11.38 -8.64
N GLY A 115 -1.51 11.23 -9.63
CA GLY A 115 -2.24 9.99 -9.87
C GLY A 115 -1.32 8.82 -10.27
N GLN A 116 -0.30 9.09 -11.08
CA GLN A 116 0.72 8.09 -11.43
C GLN A 116 1.55 7.70 -10.21
N GLN A 117 1.94 8.65 -9.37
CA GLN A 117 2.63 8.38 -8.11
C GLN A 117 1.76 7.55 -7.15
N GLN A 118 0.46 7.80 -7.11
CA GLN A 118 -0.46 7.00 -6.31
C GLN A 118 -0.56 5.57 -6.82
N ARG A 119 -0.63 5.35 -8.13
CA ARG A 119 -0.59 4.01 -8.73
C ARG A 119 0.70 3.26 -8.40
N ILE A 120 1.84 3.93 -8.37
CA ILE A 120 3.10 3.32 -7.89
C ILE A 120 3.00 2.91 -6.41
N SER A 121 2.38 3.74 -5.57
CA SER A 121 2.15 3.40 -4.16
C SER A 121 1.26 2.17 -4.00
N ILE A 122 0.22 2.04 -4.82
CA ILE A 122 -0.65 0.86 -4.88
C ILE A 122 0.14 -0.37 -5.36
N ALA A 123 0.88 -0.26 -6.47
CA ALA A 123 1.71 -1.34 -6.99
C ALA A 123 2.75 -1.82 -5.96
N ARG A 124 3.36 -0.91 -5.19
CA ARG A 124 4.27 -1.24 -4.10
C ARG A 124 3.58 -2.07 -3.01
N ALA A 125 2.35 -1.71 -2.65
CA ALA A 125 1.57 -2.48 -1.68
C ALA A 125 1.20 -3.86 -2.24
N LEU A 126 0.80 -3.96 -3.51
CA LEU A 126 0.48 -5.23 -4.19
C LEU A 126 1.69 -6.15 -4.34
N ALA A 127 2.87 -5.61 -4.67
CA ALA A 127 4.10 -6.39 -4.79
C ALA A 127 4.48 -7.11 -3.49
N GLN A 128 3.90 -6.70 -2.36
CA GLN A 128 4.03 -7.37 -1.06
C GLN A 128 3.20 -8.66 -0.98
N GLU A 129 2.27 -8.90 -1.92
CA GLU A 129 1.30 -10.00 -1.91
C GLU A 129 0.49 -10.03 -0.59
N PRO A 130 -0.16 -8.91 -0.22
CA PRO A 130 -0.81 -8.79 1.08
C PRO A 130 -2.17 -9.49 1.10
N ALA A 131 -2.59 -9.97 2.29
CA ALA A 131 -3.97 -10.41 2.52
C ALA A 131 -4.93 -9.22 2.76
N ILE A 132 -4.40 -8.10 3.27
CA ILE A 132 -5.16 -6.88 3.52
C ILE A 132 -4.36 -5.64 3.07
N ILE A 133 -5.04 -4.68 2.47
CA ILE A 133 -4.50 -3.36 2.16
C ILE A 133 -5.17 -2.30 3.04
N LEU A 134 -4.36 -1.49 3.70
CA LEU A 134 -4.78 -0.35 4.49
C LEU A 134 -4.49 0.93 3.70
N ALA A 135 -5.51 1.70 3.35
CA ALA A 135 -5.37 2.91 2.55
C ALA A 135 -5.79 4.14 3.37
N ASP A 136 -4.81 4.96 3.75
CA ASP A 136 -5.01 6.18 4.55
C ASP A 136 -5.15 7.37 3.61
N GLU A 137 -6.38 7.76 3.29
CA GLU A 137 -6.74 8.88 2.41
C GLU A 137 -6.07 8.80 1.02
N PRO A 138 -6.19 7.69 0.30
CA PRO A 138 -5.41 7.43 -0.90
C PRO A 138 -5.68 8.39 -2.07
N VAL A 139 -6.73 9.21 -1.98
CA VAL A 139 -7.17 10.12 -3.05
C VAL A 139 -7.25 11.59 -2.62
N ALA A 140 -6.81 11.94 -1.41
CA ALA A 140 -7.00 13.28 -0.83
C ALA A 140 -6.31 14.41 -1.62
N SER A 141 -5.27 14.09 -2.39
CA SER A 141 -4.47 15.08 -3.14
C SER A 141 -4.67 14.98 -4.66
N LEU A 142 -5.72 14.29 -5.12
CA LEU A 142 -5.98 14.03 -6.52
C LEU A 142 -7.19 14.83 -7.02
N ASP A 143 -7.20 15.13 -8.31
CA ASP A 143 -8.36 15.70 -8.99
C ASP A 143 -9.50 14.66 -9.08
N PRO A 144 -10.77 15.09 -9.31
CA PRO A 144 -11.92 14.20 -9.29
C PRO A 144 -11.85 13.04 -10.29
N LEU A 145 -11.32 13.27 -11.50
CA LEU A 145 -11.20 12.23 -12.51
C LEU A 145 -10.18 11.17 -12.10
N THR A 146 -9.02 11.60 -11.67
CA THR A 146 -7.95 10.72 -11.17
C THR A 146 -8.39 9.98 -9.90
N THR A 147 -9.15 10.66 -9.02
CA THR A 147 -9.74 10.05 -7.81
C THR A 147 -10.60 8.84 -8.19
N LYS A 148 -11.51 9.01 -9.15
CA LYS A 148 -12.37 7.92 -9.62
C LYS A 148 -11.54 6.75 -10.19
N GLN A 149 -10.57 7.04 -11.04
CA GLN A 149 -9.69 6.01 -11.61
C GLN A 149 -8.94 5.20 -10.54
N VAL A 150 -8.40 5.87 -9.51
CA VAL A 150 -7.70 5.20 -8.41
C VAL A 150 -8.65 4.35 -7.57
N MET A 151 -9.87 4.81 -7.34
CA MET A 151 -10.88 4.03 -6.61
C MET A 151 -11.35 2.82 -7.43
N ASP A 152 -11.53 2.97 -8.72
CA ASP A 152 -11.85 1.86 -9.64
C ASP A 152 -10.71 0.83 -9.68
N ASP A 153 -9.44 1.27 -9.73
CA ASP A 153 -8.28 0.37 -9.65
C ASP A 153 -8.28 -0.43 -8.32
N LEU A 154 -8.57 0.21 -7.18
CA LEU A 154 -8.66 -0.46 -5.88
C LEU A 154 -9.82 -1.46 -5.81
N LYS A 155 -11.00 -1.09 -6.34
CA LYS A 155 -12.15 -1.98 -6.43
C LYS A 155 -11.85 -3.22 -7.28
N LYS A 156 -11.25 -3.03 -8.45
CA LYS A 156 -10.82 -4.12 -9.33
C LYS A 156 -9.83 -5.06 -8.64
N ILE A 157 -8.86 -4.52 -7.90
CA ILE A 157 -7.91 -5.30 -7.11
C ILE A 157 -8.63 -6.15 -6.05
N ASN A 158 -9.60 -5.58 -5.34
CA ASN A 158 -10.40 -6.32 -4.36
C ASN A 158 -11.18 -7.47 -5.01
N GLU A 159 -11.86 -7.20 -6.13
CA GLU A 159 -12.70 -8.17 -6.83
C GLU A 159 -11.88 -9.30 -7.48
N GLU A 160 -10.76 -8.96 -8.14
CA GLU A 160 -9.95 -9.93 -8.89
C GLU A 160 -9.03 -10.79 -7.99
N LEU A 161 -8.49 -10.18 -6.93
CA LEU A 161 -7.50 -10.85 -6.07
C LEU A 161 -8.05 -11.31 -4.73
N GLY A 162 -9.30 -10.94 -4.39
CA GLY A 162 -9.90 -11.26 -3.09
C GLY A 162 -9.19 -10.58 -1.90
N ILE A 163 -8.39 -9.53 -2.15
CA ILE A 163 -7.67 -8.81 -1.10
C ILE A 163 -8.66 -7.90 -0.36
N THR A 164 -8.74 -8.00 0.95
CA THR A 164 -9.52 -7.06 1.76
C THR A 164 -8.89 -5.67 1.73
N ILE A 165 -9.66 -4.64 1.42
CA ILE A 165 -9.17 -3.26 1.39
C ILE A 165 -9.93 -2.42 2.43
N LEU A 166 -9.21 -1.90 3.43
CA LEU A 166 -9.73 -0.98 4.43
C LEU A 166 -9.29 0.44 4.07
N ILE A 167 -10.25 1.29 3.71
CA ILE A 167 -9.97 2.66 3.24
C ILE A 167 -10.49 3.69 4.24
N ASN A 168 -9.64 4.64 4.61
CA ASN A 168 -10.04 5.87 5.26
C ASN A 168 -10.34 6.93 4.20
N LEU A 169 -11.59 7.41 4.14
CA LEU A 169 -12.04 8.44 3.20
C LEU A 169 -12.62 9.64 3.94
N HIS A 170 -12.39 10.84 3.39
CA HIS A 170 -13.06 12.08 3.82
C HIS A 170 -14.38 12.32 3.07
N PHE A 171 -14.46 11.90 1.82
CA PHE A 171 -15.62 12.13 0.94
C PHE A 171 -16.69 11.05 1.18
N VAL A 172 -17.88 11.48 1.64
CA VAL A 172 -18.99 10.57 1.94
C VAL A 172 -19.51 9.92 0.66
N ASP A 173 -19.57 10.67 -0.43
CA ASP A 173 -20.06 10.18 -1.72
C ASP A 173 -19.24 9.00 -2.24
N LEU A 174 -17.91 9.08 -2.14
CA LEU A 174 -17.02 7.95 -2.48
C LEU A 174 -17.23 6.74 -1.55
N ALA A 175 -17.51 6.99 -0.27
CA ALA A 175 -17.76 5.89 0.66
C ALA A 175 -19.10 5.19 0.37
N LEU A 176 -20.09 5.89 -0.19
CA LEU A 176 -21.37 5.30 -0.62
C LEU A 176 -21.27 4.58 -1.97
N GLU A 177 -20.38 5.03 -2.86
CA GLU A 177 -20.19 4.43 -4.19
C GLU A 177 -19.35 3.15 -4.15
N TYR A 178 -18.33 3.09 -3.25
CA TYR A 178 -17.32 2.00 -3.22
C TYR A 178 -17.36 1.12 -1.96
N GLY A 179 -18.25 1.41 -0.98
CA GLY A 179 -18.35 0.70 0.30
C GLY A 179 -19.35 -0.45 0.34
#